data_2a516bf14991a97462b6c5c258176301
#
_entry.id   2a516bf14991a97462b6c5c258176301
#
_cell.length_a   1.000
_cell.length_b   1.000
_cell.length_c   1.000
_cell.angle_alpha   90.00
_cell.angle_beta   90.00
_cell.angle_gamma   90.00
#
_symmetry.space_group_name_H-M   'P 1'
#
loop_
_entity.id
_entity.type
_entity.pdbx_description
1 polymer ?
#
loop_
_entity_poly.entity_id
_entity_poly.type
_entity_poly.pdbx_seq_one_letter_code
_entity_poly.pdbx_strand_id
1 'polypeptide(L)'
;MRCLNKNHLKLIALISMTIDHIGLILFPNILILRILGRLAFPIFAFCIADGLKHTRNVKKYILLLFIFALISQIPYHFIFAPKINLNILFTFLISIAFIFCINKIKNSDNISDKILPTILIILISGFCLIDLYLEMIDYSIFGILLVLIFYYFDYNKIPFYILSGTLIILATLYYYIISNFYIKNHIFIYAILVLPIIYLYNNEKGKINLKYLFYIFYPLHLSLIFLIKLICF
;
A
#
# COMPACT_ATOMS: atom_id res chain seq x y z
N MET A 1 17.01 12.20 16.89
CA MET A 1 17.69 12.42 15.58
C MET A 1 16.95 11.63 14.51
N ARG A 2 16.61 12.24 13.36
CA ARG A 2 16.01 11.55 12.20
C ARG A 2 17.13 10.99 11.34
N CYS A 3 17.26 9.67 11.27
CA CYS A 3 18.41 8.99 10.67
C CYS A 3 18.08 8.19 9.41
N LEU A 4 16.78 8.02 9.06
CA LEU A 4 16.35 7.23 7.94
C LEU A 4 16.07 8.13 6.73
N ASN A 5 16.74 7.89 5.61
CA ASN A 5 16.42 8.50 4.33
C ASN A 5 15.42 7.65 3.53
N LYS A 6 14.95 8.15 2.38
CA LYS A 6 13.98 7.46 1.52
C LYS A 6 14.46 6.08 1.04
N ASN A 7 15.75 5.91 0.81
CA ASN A 7 16.30 4.61 0.40
C ASN A 7 16.25 3.59 1.54
N HIS A 8 16.50 4.02 2.79
CA HIS A 8 16.38 3.15 3.96
C HIS A 8 14.94 2.67 4.12
N LEU A 9 13.94 3.58 4.07
CA LEU A 9 12.53 3.20 4.14
C LEU A 9 12.17 2.18 3.07
N LYS A 10 12.62 2.44 1.87
CA LYS A 10 12.40 1.55 0.74
C LYS A 10 13.01 0.17 0.97
N LEU A 11 14.25 0.06 1.38
CA LEU A 11 14.89 -1.22 1.66
C LEU A 11 14.17 -1.99 2.77
N ILE A 12 13.78 -1.31 3.86
CA ILE A 12 12.97 -1.92 4.91
C ILE A 12 11.67 -2.48 4.34
N ALA A 13 10.98 -1.72 3.48
CA ALA A 13 9.74 -2.17 2.84
C ALA A 13 9.94 -3.41 1.96
N LEU A 14 11.01 -3.44 1.13
CA LEU A 14 11.33 -4.58 0.27
C LEU A 14 11.63 -5.83 1.09
N ILE A 15 12.47 -5.72 2.12
CA ILE A 15 12.83 -6.83 3.01
C ILE A 15 11.58 -7.34 3.73
N SER A 16 10.79 -6.44 4.35
CA SER A 16 9.57 -6.82 5.05
C SER A 16 8.57 -7.50 4.11
N MET A 17 8.40 -7.00 2.88
CA MET A 17 7.50 -7.60 1.89
C MET A 17 7.94 -9.01 1.49
N THR A 18 9.23 -9.21 1.30
CA THR A 18 9.79 -10.54 0.99
C THR A 18 9.57 -11.51 2.15
N ILE A 19 9.83 -11.07 3.38
CA ILE A 19 9.60 -11.86 4.59
C ILE A 19 8.10 -12.21 4.73
N ASP A 20 7.20 -11.26 4.45
CA ASP A 20 5.76 -11.49 4.50
C ASP A 20 5.31 -12.59 3.54
N HIS A 21 5.74 -12.51 2.28
CA HIS A 21 5.36 -13.48 1.26
C HIS A 21 6.01 -14.85 1.49
N ILE A 22 7.26 -14.90 1.93
CA ILE A 22 7.90 -16.15 2.37
C ILE A 22 7.10 -16.78 3.51
N GLY A 23 6.75 -15.98 4.53
CA GLY A 23 5.95 -16.46 5.65
C GLY A 23 4.56 -16.93 5.24
N LEU A 24 3.91 -16.23 4.29
CA LEU A 24 2.58 -16.60 3.84
C LEU A 24 2.56 -17.87 3.00
N ILE A 25 3.54 -18.03 2.11
CA ILE A 25 3.50 -19.02 1.03
C ILE A 25 4.29 -20.28 1.37
N LEU A 26 5.50 -20.12 1.94
CA LEU A 26 6.40 -21.23 2.22
C LEU A 26 6.33 -21.70 3.67
N PHE A 27 6.13 -20.78 4.63
CA PHE A 27 6.17 -21.08 6.07
C PHE A 27 4.96 -20.53 6.83
N PRO A 28 3.71 -20.95 6.51
CA PRO A 28 2.48 -20.35 7.06
C PRO A 28 2.33 -20.53 8.59
N ASN A 29 3.09 -21.43 9.18
CA ASN A 29 3.08 -21.70 10.62
C ASN A 29 4.04 -20.77 11.41
N ILE A 30 4.96 -20.04 10.73
CA ILE A 30 5.92 -19.16 11.38
C ILE A 30 5.35 -17.73 11.43
N LEU A 31 4.60 -17.43 12.51
CA LEU A 31 3.88 -16.18 12.68
C LEU A 31 4.78 -14.94 12.66
N ILE A 32 6.01 -15.03 13.19
CA ILE A 32 6.95 -13.91 13.24
C ILE A 32 7.26 -13.34 11.85
N LEU A 33 7.31 -14.17 10.80
CA LEU A 33 7.54 -13.70 9.43
C LEU A 33 6.39 -12.80 8.97
N ARG A 34 5.15 -13.15 9.33
CA ARG A 34 3.96 -12.36 9.03
C ARG A 34 3.92 -11.05 9.80
N ILE A 35 4.34 -11.06 11.06
CA ILE A 35 4.43 -9.86 11.91
C ILE A 35 5.42 -8.86 11.31
N LEU A 36 6.64 -9.29 11.01
CA LEU A 36 7.66 -8.45 10.39
C LEU A 36 7.23 -7.95 9.00
N GLY A 37 6.49 -8.78 8.29
CA GLY A 37 5.94 -8.45 6.98
C GLY A 37 4.93 -7.31 6.99
N ARG A 38 4.19 -7.09 8.08
CA ARG A 38 3.15 -6.05 8.18
C ARG A 38 3.69 -4.63 8.04
N LEU A 39 4.98 -4.41 8.19
CA LEU A 39 5.62 -3.11 7.98
C LEU A 39 5.66 -2.71 6.50
N ALA A 40 5.66 -3.67 5.58
CA ALA A 40 5.86 -3.43 4.16
C ALA A 40 4.82 -2.47 3.58
N PHE A 41 3.54 -2.82 3.70
CA PHE A 41 2.45 -2.06 3.09
C PHE A 41 2.41 -0.59 3.53
N PRO A 42 2.41 -0.25 4.85
CA PRO A 42 2.34 1.16 5.24
C PRO A 42 3.58 1.96 4.82
N ILE A 43 4.78 1.35 4.78
CA ILE A 43 5.97 2.04 4.28
C ILE A 43 5.84 2.30 2.77
N PHE A 44 5.34 1.34 1.97
CA PHE A 44 5.06 1.58 0.56
C PHE A 44 4.01 2.67 0.36
N ALA A 45 2.90 2.63 1.11
CA ALA A 45 1.86 3.65 1.08
C ALA A 45 2.44 5.05 1.36
N PHE A 46 3.30 5.17 2.37
CA PHE A 46 4.01 6.41 2.67
C PHE A 46 4.93 6.83 1.52
N CYS A 47 5.71 5.90 0.95
CA CYS A 47 6.60 6.18 -0.19
C CYS A 47 5.83 6.61 -1.44
N ILE A 48 4.63 6.06 -1.69
CA ILE A 48 3.75 6.45 -2.81
C ILE A 48 3.21 7.86 -2.59
N ALA A 49 2.68 8.16 -1.41
CA ALA A 49 2.18 9.49 -1.06
C ALA A 49 3.27 10.57 -1.15
N ASP A 50 4.45 10.29 -0.57
CA ASP A 50 5.61 11.17 -0.63
C ASP A 50 6.16 11.30 -2.07
N GLY A 51 6.18 10.20 -2.83
CA GLY A 51 6.56 10.18 -4.22
C GLY A 51 5.67 11.06 -5.09
N LEU A 52 4.36 11.04 -4.85
CA LEU A 52 3.38 11.85 -5.58
C LEU A 52 3.58 13.35 -5.29
N LYS A 53 3.91 13.74 -4.04
CA LYS A 53 4.21 15.14 -3.67
C LYS A 53 5.45 15.69 -4.38
N HIS A 54 6.46 14.84 -4.62
CA HIS A 54 7.77 15.29 -5.10
C HIS A 54 8.06 14.97 -6.58
N THR A 55 7.14 14.28 -7.28
CA THR A 55 7.39 13.92 -8.69
C THR A 55 7.17 15.10 -9.62
N ARG A 56 8.12 15.32 -10.56
CA ARG A 56 7.97 16.34 -11.61
C ARG A 56 7.08 15.89 -12.77
N ASN A 57 7.00 14.57 -13.03
CA ASN A 57 6.20 14.02 -14.10
C ASN A 57 5.25 12.96 -13.55
N VAL A 58 4.07 13.44 -13.14
CA VAL A 58 3.03 12.61 -12.53
C VAL A 58 2.46 11.60 -13.53
N LYS A 59 2.29 11.98 -14.80
CA LYS A 59 1.78 11.06 -15.85
C LYS A 59 2.71 9.85 -16.01
N LYS A 60 4.03 10.09 -16.09
CA LYS A 60 5.03 9.01 -16.16
C LYS A 60 5.04 8.16 -14.90
N TYR A 61 4.83 8.75 -13.74
CA TYR A 61 4.76 8.03 -12.47
C TYR A 61 3.58 7.06 -12.43
N ILE A 62 2.37 7.53 -12.78
CA ILE A 62 1.16 6.72 -12.85
C ILE A 62 1.29 5.62 -13.92
N LEU A 63 1.80 5.96 -15.11
CA LEU A 63 1.98 5.00 -16.19
C LEU A 63 2.91 3.85 -15.78
N LEU A 64 4.05 4.16 -15.15
CA LEU A 64 4.96 3.14 -14.64
C LEU A 64 4.28 2.26 -13.58
N LEU A 65 3.57 2.88 -12.63
CA LEU A 65 2.84 2.13 -11.61
C LEU A 65 1.80 1.19 -12.24
N PHE A 66 1.07 1.65 -13.24
CA PHE A 66 0.06 0.87 -13.95
C PHE A 66 0.68 -0.30 -14.75
N ILE A 67 1.76 -0.06 -15.50
CA ILE A 67 2.45 -1.10 -16.25
C ILE A 67 2.94 -2.21 -15.29
N PHE A 68 3.56 -1.83 -14.18
CA PHE A 68 4.03 -2.82 -13.20
C PHE A 68 2.91 -3.47 -12.40
N ALA A 69 1.76 -2.81 -12.23
CA ALA A 69 0.56 -3.44 -11.68
C ALA A 69 0.08 -4.58 -12.58
N LEU A 70 0.02 -4.37 -13.91
CA LEU A 70 -0.36 -5.40 -14.88
C LEU A 70 0.66 -6.55 -14.93
N ILE A 71 1.95 -6.25 -15.03
CA ILE A 71 3.02 -7.27 -15.04
C ILE A 71 2.98 -8.12 -13.77
N SER A 72 2.81 -7.49 -12.63
CA SER A 72 2.80 -8.17 -11.33
C SER A 72 1.52 -8.96 -11.08
N GLN A 73 0.43 -8.66 -11.79
CA GLN A 73 -0.83 -9.38 -11.64
C GLN A 73 -0.70 -10.85 -12.05
N ILE A 74 0.18 -11.16 -12.99
CA ILE A 74 0.41 -12.53 -13.45
C ILE A 74 0.95 -13.41 -12.32
N PRO A 75 2.14 -13.17 -11.74
CA PRO A 75 2.66 -13.97 -10.64
C PRO A 75 1.79 -13.88 -9.38
N TYR A 76 1.15 -12.73 -9.14
CA TYR A 76 0.21 -12.55 -8.03
C TYR A 76 -0.97 -13.51 -8.13
N HIS A 77 -1.59 -13.62 -9.31
CA HIS A 77 -2.71 -14.53 -9.52
C HIS A 77 -2.32 -15.99 -9.31
N PHE A 78 -1.18 -16.43 -9.83
CA PHE A 78 -0.71 -17.81 -9.64
C PHE A 78 -0.42 -18.16 -8.17
N ILE A 79 0.00 -17.20 -7.37
CA ILE A 79 0.28 -17.41 -5.95
C ILE A 79 -0.99 -17.45 -5.11
N PHE A 80 -1.96 -16.57 -5.40
CA PHE A 80 -3.14 -16.34 -4.56
C PHE A 80 -4.44 -16.92 -5.11
N ALA A 81 -4.38 -17.64 -6.26
CA ALA A 81 -5.54 -18.36 -6.80
C ALA A 81 -6.20 -19.27 -5.75
N PRO A 82 -7.53 -19.48 -5.77
CA PRO A 82 -8.44 -19.10 -6.87
C PRO A 82 -9.05 -17.69 -6.76
N LYS A 83 -8.72 -16.89 -5.74
CA LYS A 83 -9.28 -15.53 -5.62
C LYS A 83 -8.77 -14.62 -6.76
N ILE A 84 -9.69 -13.94 -7.44
CA ILE A 84 -9.36 -12.93 -8.45
C ILE A 84 -9.24 -11.59 -7.74
N ASN A 85 -8.11 -11.36 -7.09
CA ASN A 85 -7.84 -10.12 -6.40
C ASN A 85 -6.83 -9.28 -7.18
N LEU A 86 -7.04 -7.97 -7.20
CA LEU A 86 -6.09 -7.03 -7.74
C LEU A 86 -4.95 -6.81 -6.75
N ASN A 87 -3.73 -6.82 -7.25
CA ASN A 87 -2.55 -6.62 -6.41
C ASN A 87 -2.47 -5.18 -5.85
N ILE A 88 -1.61 -4.98 -4.86
CA ILE A 88 -1.45 -3.73 -4.11
C ILE A 88 -1.16 -2.49 -4.97
N LEU A 89 -0.57 -2.64 -6.15
CA LEU A 89 -0.28 -1.49 -7.03
C LEU A 89 -1.57 -0.88 -7.58
N PHE A 90 -2.64 -1.66 -7.76
CA PHE A 90 -3.96 -1.14 -8.10
C PHE A 90 -4.57 -0.34 -6.94
N THR A 91 -4.40 -0.76 -5.70
CA THR A 91 -4.81 0.02 -4.52
C THR A 91 -4.14 1.39 -4.52
N PHE A 92 -2.85 1.45 -4.82
CA PHE A 92 -2.11 2.71 -4.93
C PHE A 92 -2.60 3.58 -6.09
N LEU A 93 -2.92 2.99 -7.25
CA LEU A 93 -3.48 3.72 -8.40
C LEU A 93 -4.84 4.34 -8.07
N ILE A 94 -5.73 3.60 -7.41
CA ILE A 94 -7.03 4.09 -6.96
C ILE A 94 -6.83 5.22 -5.95
N SER A 95 -5.91 5.08 -5.00
CA SER A 95 -5.58 6.14 -4.03
C SER A 95 -5.11 7.42 -4.71
N ILE A 96 -4.27 7.30 -5.75
CA ILE A 96 -3.80 8.44 -6.54
C ILE A 96 -4.98 9.09 -7.29
N ALA A 97 -5.88 8.30 -7.87
CA ALA A 97 -7.08 8.82 -8.54
C ALA A 97 -7.96 9.64 -7.57
N PHE A 98 -8.17 9.14 -6.34
CA PHE A 98 -8.85 9.89 -5.29
C PHE A 98 -8.17 11.23 -4.99
N ILE A 99 -6.85 11.21 -4.79
CA ILE A 99 -6.07 12.42 -4.52
C ILE A 99 -6.24 13.45 -5.65
N PHE A 100 -6.20 13.01 -6.91
CA PHE A 100 -6.41 13.90 -8.06
C PHE A 100 -7.79 14.51 -8.09
N CYS A 101 -8.83 13.71 -7.87
CA CYS A 101 -10.21 14.19 -7.84
C CYS A 101 -10.41 15.23 -6.71
N ILE A 102 -9.94 14.94 -5.51
CA ILE A 102 -10.03 15.86 -4.37
C ILE A 102 -9.28 17.16 -4.65
N ASN A 103 -8.05 17.09 -5.18
CA ASN A 103 -7.25 18.27 -5.49
C ASN A 103 -7.89 19.11 -6.62
N LYS A 104 -8.49 18.46 -7.64
CA LYS A 104 -9.18 19.15 -8.72
C LYS A 104 -10.42 19.91 -8.17
N ILE A 105 -11.20 19.29 -7.29
CA ILE A 105 -12.35 19.94 -6.65
C ILE A 105 -11.93 21.14 -5.80
N LYS A 106 -10.84 20.99 -5.03
CA LYS A 106 -10.34 22.06 -4.15
C LYS A 106 -9.77 23.25 -4.93
N ASN A 107 -9.11 23.00 -6.06
CA ASN A 107 -8.36 24.04 -6.79
C ASN A 107 -9.14 24.62 -7.97
N SER A 108 -10.36 24.18 -8.24
CA SER A 108 -11.21 24.72 -9.30
C SER A 108 -12.20 25.72 -8.74
N ASP A 109 -12.35 26.87 -9.38
CA ASP A 109 -13.38 27.86 -9.06
C ASP A 109 -14.69 27.57 -9.79
N ASN A 110 -14.62 26.93 -10.97
CA ASN A 110 -15.78 26.64 -11.79
C ASN A 110 -16.51 25.37 -11.33
N ILE A 111 -17.83 25.45 -11.24
CA ILE A 111 -18.69 24.31 -10.87
C ILE A 111 -18.59 23.18 -11.90
N SER A 112 -18.56 23.52 -13.19
CA SER A 112 -18.43 22.53 -14.28
C SER A 112 -17.20 21.63 -14.15
N ASP A 113 -16.07 22.20 -13.70
CA ASP A 113 -14.82 21.44 -13.51
C ASP A 113 -14.84 20.51 -12.29
N LYS A 114 -15.79 20.73 -11.36
CA LYS A 114 -15.98 19.89 -10.16
C LYS A 114 -16.90 18.70 -10.38
N ILE A 115 -17.79 18.76 -11.38
CA ILE A 115 -18.82 17.73 -11.61
C ILE A 115 -18.18 16.37 -11.86
N LEU A 116 -17.30 16.25 -12.87
CA LEU A 116 -16.68 14.97 -13.21
C LEU A 116 -15.85 14.38 -12.07
N PRO A 117 -14.95 15.13 -11.39
CA PRO A 117 -14.22 14.59 -10.23
C PRO A 117 -15.14 14.15 -9.09
N THR A 118 -16.24 14.84 -8.84
CA THR A 118 -17.21 14.45 -7.81
C THR A 118 -17.91 13.14 -8.17
N ILE A 119 -18.34 12.98 -9.43
CA ILE A 119 -18.93 11.72 -9.90
C ILE A 119 -17.92 10.58 -9.74
N LEU A 120 -16.66 10.78 -10.14
CA LEU A 120 -15.60 9.77 -10.00
C LEU A 120 -15.36 9.39 -8.53
N ILE A 121 -15.35 10.35 -7.60
CA ILE A 121 -15.24 10.06 -6.17
C ILE A 121 -16.40 9.19 -5.71
N ILE A 122 -17.63 9.51 -6.09
CA ILE A 122 -18.82 8.73 -5.72
C ILE A 122 -18.72 7.30 -6.27
N LEU A 123 -18.35 7.14 -7.54
CA LEU A 123 -18.21 5.82 -8.17
C LEU A 123 -17.10 4.98 -7.51
N ILE A 124 -15.93 5.58 -7.26
CA ILE A 124 -14.81 4.88 -6.60
C ILE A 124 -15.18 4.55 -5.16
N SER A 125 -15.88 5.44 -4.43
CA SER A 125 -16.35 5.17 -3.07
C SER A 125 -17.36 4.03 -3.05
N GLY A 126 -18.31 4.02 -3.99
CA GLY A 126 -19.27 2.92 -4.16
C GLY A 126 -18.57 1.59 -4.44
N PHE A 127 -17.57 1.59 -5.35
CA PHE A 127 -16.73 0.42 -5.60
C PHE A 127 -15.98 -0.06 -4.35
N CYS A 128 -15.41 0.86 -3.56
CA CYS A 128 -14.73 0.50 -2.31
C CYS A 128 -15.67 -0.09 -1.25
N LEU A 129 -16.94 0.34 -1.20
CA LEU A 129 -17.94 -0.27 -0.31
C LEU A 129 -18.31 -1.70 -0.74
N ILE A 130 -18.43 -1.94 -2.04
CA ILE A 130 -18.63 -3.27 -2.59
C ILE A 130 -17.39 -4.15 -2.33
N ASP A 131 -16.19 -3.59 -2.47
CA ASP A 131 -14.92 -4.26 -2.23
C ASP A 131 -14.74 -4.74 -0.78
N LEU A 132 -15.30 -4.03 0.20
CA LEU A 132 -15.33 -4.50 1.59
C LEU A 132 -15.98 -5.89 1.73
N TYR A 133 -16.96 -6.20 0.88
CA TYR A 133 -17.63 -7.49 0.88
C TYR A 133 -16.94 -8.51 -0.04
N LEU A 134 -16.49 -8.09 -1.22
CA LEU A 134 -15.95 -8.98 -2.25
C LEU A 134 -14.45 -9.24 -2.12
N GLU A 135 -13.73 -8.43 -1.35
CA GLU A 135 -12.27 -8.51 -1.17
C GLU A 135 -11.50 -8.56 -2.51
N MET A 136 -11.89 -7.72 -3.47
CA MET A 136 -11.29 -7.70 -4.82
C MET A 136 -9.97 -6.95 -4.90
N ILE A 137 -9.68 -6.07 -3.93
CA ILE A 137 -8.47 -5.24 -3.90
C ILE A 137 -7.67 -5.53 -2.63
N ASP A 138 -6.36 -5.67 -2.79
CA ASP A 138 -5.47 -5.86 -1.65
C ASP A 138 -5.53 -4.65 -0.70
N TYR A 139 -5.71 -4.89 0.60
CA TYR A 139 -5.97 -3.91 1.67
C TYR A 139 -7.24 -3.05 1.53
N SER A 140 -8.09 -3.27 0.52
CA SER A 140 -9.41 -2.64 0.38
C SER A 140 -9.40 -1.12 0.63
N ILE A 141 -10.51 -0.56 1.12
CA ILE A 141 -10.66 0.87 1.46
C ILE A 141 -9.64 1.35 2.50
N PHE A 142 -9.22 0.49 3.43
CA PHE A 142 -8.25 0.87 4.48
C PHE A 142 -6.88 1.23 3.89
N GLY A 143 -6.47 0.51 2.84
CA GLY A 143 -5.25 0.83 2.11
C GLY A 143 -5.32 2.18 1.42
N ILE A 144 -6.45 2.47 0.78
CA ILE A 144 -6.69 3.75 0.11
C ILE A 144 -6.67 4.90 1.12
N LEU A 145 -7.40 4.77 2.23
CA LEU A 145 -7.47 5.79 3.27
C LEU A 145 -6.10 6.06 3.91
N LEU A 146 -5.27 5.03 4.09
CA LEU A 146 -3.93 5.21 4.65
C LEU A 146 -3.04 6.05 3.72
N VAL A 147 -3.09 5.82 2.41
CA VAL A 147 -2.37 6.64 1.41
C VAL A 147 -2.87 8.09 1.44
N LEU A 148 -4.19 8.30 1.57
CA LEU A 148 -4.80 9.64 1.67
C LEU A 148 -4.30 10.37 2.93
N ILE A 149 -4.29 9.71 4.09
CA ILE A 149 -3.75 10.28 5.34
C ILE A 149 -2.28 10.67 5.13
N PHE A 150 -1.46 9.80 4.57
CA PHE A 150 -0.05 10.07 4.31
C PHE A 150 0.18 11.18 3.29
N TYR A 151 -0.75 11.42 2.39
CA TYR A 151 -0.67 12.51 1.44
C TYR A 151 -1.11 13.85 2.04
N TYR A 152 -2.23 13.90 2.76
CA TYR A 152 -2.79 15.18 3.23
C TYR A 152 -2.26 15.64 4.58
N PHE A 153 -1.79 14.75 5.43
CA PHE A 153 -1.28 15.09 6.75
C PHE A 153 0.26 15.11 6.77
N ASP A 154 0.81 16.06 7.54
CA ASP A 154 2.24 16.19 7.73
C ASP A 154 2.73 15.20 8.78
N TYR A 155 3.66 14.32 8.41
CA TYR A 155 4.26 13.33 9.31
C TYR A 155 5.11 13.94 10.43
N ASN A 156 5.32 15.26 10.45
CA ASN A 156 5.93 15.98 11.56
C ASN A 156 4.91 16.35 12.66
N LYS A 157 3.61 16.13 12.42
CA LYS A 157 2.53 16.56 13.31
C LYS A 157 1.79 15.38 13.93
N ILE A 158 1.34 15.57 15.17
CA ILE A 158 0.61 14.57 15.95
C ILE A 158 -0.63 14.00 15.21
N PRO A 159 -1.48 14.80 14.52
CA PRO A 159 -2.65 14.27 13.82
C PRO A 159 -2.34 13.17 12.79
N PHE A 160 -1.17 13.21 12.15
CA PHE A 160 -0.74 12.15 11.24
C PHE A 160 -0.68 10.79 11.94
N TYR A 161 -0.06 10.73 13.13
CA TYR A 161 0.12 9.49 13.89
C TYR A 161 -1.19 8.98 14.48
N ILE A 162 -2.02 9.90 15.01
CA ILE A 162 -3.34 9.55 15.55
C ILE A 162 -4.21 8.95 14.46
N LEU A 163 -4.39 9.64 13.34
CA LEU A 163 -5.24 9.18 12.24
C LEU A 163 -4.75 7.86 11.63
N SER A 164 -3.44 7.73 11.44
CA SER A 164 -2.88 6.50 10.89
C SER A 164 -3.01 5.33 11.87
N GLY A 165 -2.75 5.56 13.15
CA GLY A 165 -2.89 4.56 14.20
C GLY A 165 -4.33 4.11 14.38
N THR A 166 -5.29 5.04 14.46
CA THR A 166 -6.72 4.71 14.56
C THR A 166 -7.22 3.95 13.34
N LEU A 167 -6.79 4.32 12.13
CA LEU A 167 -7.16 3.60 10.92
C LEU A 167 -6.63 2.17 10.92
N ILE A 168 -5.38 1.93 11.33
CA ILE A 168 -4.80 0.59 11.44
C ILE A 168 -5.57 -0.26 12.46
N ILE A 169 -5.95 0.32 13.60
CA ILE A 169 -6.75 -0.37 14.61
C ILE A 169 -8.13 -0.74 14.05
N LEU A 170 -8.81 0.21 13.39
CA LEU A 170 -10.13 -0.04 12.78
C LEU A 170 -10.05 -1.11 11.69
N ALA A 171 -9.03 -1.08 10.83
CA ALA A 171 -8.81 -2.11 9.83
C ALA A 171 -8.58 -3.49 10.47
N THR A 172 -7.81 -3.54 11.56
CA THR A 172 -7.56 -4.78 12.29
C THR A 172 -8.84 -5.35 12.89
N LEU A 173 -9.66 -4.50 13.50
CA LEU A 173 -10.96 -4.89 14.06
C LEU A 173 -11.91 -5.39 12.96
N TYR A 174 -11.96 -4.69 11.83
CA TYR A 174 -12.77 -5.09 10.68
C TYR A 174 -12.39 -6.48 10.17
N TYR A 175 -11.10 -6.72 9.87
CA TYR A 175 -10.64 -8.03 9.39
C TYR A 175 -10.83 -9.13 10.43
N TYR A 176 -10.72 -8.81 11.72
CA TYR A 176 -10.99 -9.74 12.80
C TYR A 176 -12.47 -10.18 12.84
N ILE A 177 -13.38 -9.23 12.74
CA ILE A 177 -14.83 -9.49 12.77
C ILE A 177 -15.25 -10.30 11.54
N ILE A 178 -14.82 -9.91 10.33
CA ILE A 178 -15.20 -10.60 9.08
C ILE A 178 -14.66 -12.02 9.03
N SER A 179 -13.47 -12.26 9.59
CA SER A 179 -12.89 -13.61 9.64
C SER A 179 -13.46 -14.53 10.73
N ASN A 180 -14.64 -14.22 11.28
CA ASN A 180 -15.24 -14.96 12.38
C ASN A 180 -14.29 -15.17 13.57
N PHE A 181 -13.61 -14.10 13.99
CA PHE A 181 -12.70 -14.07 15.13
C PHE A 181 -11.44 -14.95 14.98
N TYR A 182 -10.99 -15.21 13.75
CA TYR A 182 -9.78 -15.99 13.53
C TYR A 182 -8.54 -15.22 13.98
N ILE A 183 -7.81 -15.76 14.96
CA ILE A 183 -6.67 -15.11 15.64
C ILE A 183 -5.56 -14.67 14.64
N LYS A 184 -5.36 -15.39 13.54
CA LYS A 184 -4.35 -15.04 12.51
C LYS A 184 -4.58 -13.68 11.85
N ASN A 185 -5.79 -13.11 11.91
CA ASN A 185 -6.10 -11.82 11.27
C ASN A 185 -5.80 -10.59 12.14
N HIS A 186 -5.47 -10.79 13.44
CA HIS A 186 -4.95 -9.70 14.30
C HIS A 186 -3.56 -9.22 13.91
N ILE A 187 -2.85 -9.98 13.07
CA ILE A 187 -1.48 -9.63 12.67
C ILE A 187 -1.39 -8.25 12.02
N PHE A 188 -2.50 -7.75 11.45
CA PHE A 188 -2.51 -6.41 10.84
C PHE A 188 -2.21 -5.29 11.84
N ILE A 189 -2.47 -5.47 13.14
CA ILE A 189 -2.16 -4.48 14.19
C ILE A 189 -0.67 -4.13 14.22
N TYR A 190 0.22 -5.07 13.88
CA TYR A 190 1.66 -4.84 13.87
C TYR A 190 2.10 -3.86 12.78
N ALA A 191 1.23 -3.50 11.83
CA ALA A 191 1.46 -2.40 10.89
C ALA A 191 1.64 -1.05 11.61
N ILE A 192 1.17 -0.91 12.86
CA ILE A 192 1.35 0.30 13.67
C ILE A 192 2.83 0.57 13.98
N LEU A 193 3.67 -0.47 13.99
CA LEU A 193 5.12 -0.34 14.19
C LEU A 193 5.83 0.45 13.08
N VAL A 194 5.12 0.74 11.99
CA VAL A 194 5.65 1.64 10.95
C VAL A 194 5.74 3.09 11.42
N LEU A 195 4.87 3.51 12.33
CA LEU A 195 4.78 4.92 12.75
C LEU A 195 6.08 5.44 13.37
N PRO A 196 6.75 4.73 14.31
CA PRO A 196 8.09 5.11 14.77
C PRO A 196 9.14 5.08 13.66
N ILE A 197 9.04 4.19 12.68
CA ILE A 197 9.96 4.15 11.53
C ILE A 197 9.81 5.42 10.67
N ILE A 198 8.57 5.84 10.39
CA ILE A 198 8.29 7.08 9.66
C ILE A 198 8.74 8.32 10.47
N TYR A 199 8.61 8.29 11.79
CA TYR A 199 9.10 9.38 12.65
C TYR A 199 10.61 9.61 12.50
N LEU A 200 11.39 8.55 12.26
CA LEU A 200 12.82 8.62 12.03
C LEU A 200 13.21 9.08 10.62
N TYR A 201 12.26 9.30 9.72
CA TYR A 201 12.50 9.75 8.35
C TYR A 201 12.95 11.22 8.30
N ASN A 202 14.06 11.49 7.60
CA ASN A 202 14.71 12.81 7.53
C ASN A 202 14.38 13.62 6.26
N ASN A 203 13.45 13.13 5.43
CA ASN A 203 13.05 13.75 4.16
C ASN A 203 14.14 13.79 3.07
N GLU A 204 15.22 13.05 3.22
CA GLU A 204 16.27 12.96 2.21
C GLU A 204 16.06 11.78 1.26
N LYS A 205 16.43 11.95 -0.01
CA LYS A 205 16.27 10.89 -1.03
C LYS A 205 17.22 9.70 -0.84
N GLY A 206 18.39 9.94 -0.24
CA GLY A 206 19.50 8.99 -0.25
C GLY A 206 20.32 9.07 -1.56
N LYS A 207 21.57 8.55 -1.49
CA LYS A 207 22.57 8.70 -2.56
C LYS A 207 22.30 7.85 -3.79
N ILE A 208 21.64 6.70 -3.64
CA ILE A 208 21.44 5.70 -4.71
C ILE A 208 20.05 5.88 -5.34
N ASN A 209 19.98 5.81 -6.68
CA ASN A 209 18.70 5.88 -7.37
C ASN A 209 18.07 4.47 -7.45
N LEU A 210 17.26 4.13 -6.46
CA LEU A 210 16.56 2.84 -6.38
C LEU A 210 15.20 2.84 -7.09
N LYS A 211 14.90 3.82 -7.95
CA LYS A 211 13.56 3.98 -8.53
C LYS A 211 13.08 2.74 -9.29
N TYR A 212 13.87 2.23 -10.21
CA TYR A 212 13.48 1.08 -11.03
C TYR A 212 13.52 -0.24 -10.27
N LEU A 213 14.42 -0.36 -9.30
CA LEU A 213 14.48 -1.55 -8.44
C LEU A 213 13.13 -1.84 -7.78
N PHE A 214 12.44 -0.79 -7.33
CA PHE A 214 11.14 -0.91 -6.70
C PHE A 214 10.06 -1.51 -7.60
N TYR A 215 10.00 -1.05 -8.83
CA TYR A 215 9.02 -1.54 -9.79
C TYR A 215 9.31 -2.98 -10.19
N ILE A 216 10.57 -3.30 -10.49
CA ILE A 216 10.99 -4.62 -10.97
C ILE A 216 10.95 -5.66 -9.84
N PHE A 217 11.27 -5.26 -8.62
CA PHE A 217 11.34 -6.17 -7.47
C PHE A 217 10.00 -6.82 -7.18
N TYR A 218 8.88 -6.09 -7.32
CA TYR A 218 7.57 -6.61 -6.97
C TYR A 218 7.15 -7.83 -7.82
N PRO A 219 7.16 -7.80 -9.15
CA PRO A 219 6.90 -9.02 -9.93
C PRO A 219 7.98 -10.08 -9.79
N LEU A 220 9.26 -9.68 -9.66
CA LEU A 220 10.38 -10.61 -9.60
C LEU A 220 10.33 -11.49 -8.34
N HIS A 221 10.18 -10.89 -7.15
CA HIS A 221 10.17 -11.68 -5.89
C HIS A 221 8.95 -12.61 -5.81
N LEU A 222 7.78 -12.19 -6.32
CA LEU A 222 6.61 -13.05 -6.42
C LEU A 222 6.87 -14.25 -7.33
N SER A 223 7.45 -14.01 -8.52
CA SER A 223 7.81 -15.09 -9.45
C SER A 223 8.81 -16.06 -8.85
N LEU A 224 9.84 -15.56 -8.13
CA LEU A 224 10.82 -16.39 -7.47
C LEU A 224 10.20 -17.25 -6.36
N ILE A 225 9.36 -16.67 -5.51
CA ILE A 225 8.68 -17.43 -4.44
C ILE A 225 7.74 -18.48 -5.03
N PHE A 226 7.04 -18.16 -6.12
CA PHE A 226 6.20 -19.13 -6.83
C PHE A 226 7.02 -20.30 -7.38
N LEU A 227 8.15 -20.03 -8.02
CA LEU A 227 9.04 -21.08 -8.51
C LEU A 227 9.58 -21.96 -7.38
N ILE A 228 10.01 -21.37 -6.27
CA ILE A 228 10.46 -22.13 -5.09
C ILE A 228 9.33 -23.01 -4.56
N LYS A 229 8.08 -22.49 -4.49
CA LYS A 229 6.92 -23.27 -4.07
C LYS A 229 6.68 -24.49 -4.97
N LEU A 230 6.84 -24.34 -6.30
CA LEU A 230 6.64 -25.44 -7.25
C LEU A 230 7.74 -26.51 -7.20
N ILE A 231 8.98 -26.12 -6.80
CA ILE A 231 10.12 -27.05 -6.77
C ILE A 231 10.22 -27.79 -5.43
N CYS A 232 9.85 -27.12 -4.33
CA CYS A 232 10.12 -27.63 -2.97
C CYS A 232 8.89 -28.17 -2.25
N PHE A 233 7.68 -27.86 -2.74
CA PHE A 233 6.40 -28.22 -2.13
C PHE A 233 5.39 -28.75 -3.14
#